data_e5fe12378a15dd6b31c48d96956a3449
#
_entry.id   e5fe12378a15dd6b31c48d96956a3449
#
_cell.length_a   1.000
_cell.length_b   1.000
_cell.length_c   1.000
_cell.angle_alpha   90.00
_cell.angle_beta   90.00
_cell.angle_gamma   90.00
#
_symmetry.space_group_name_H-M   'P 1'
#
loop_
_entity.id
_entity.type
_entity.pdbx_description
1 polymer ?
#
loop_
_entity_poly.entity_id
_entity_poly.type
_entity_poly.pdbx_seq_one_letter_code
_entity_poly.pdbx_strand_id
1 'polypeptide(L)'
;MSNYYFQNLQTSSYGRCLRVTLLLLVMQLFAVSSTWGADGDKIIIPTLKIVPGTTQQLAIQLKNTDSYTAFQAEFYFPEGITPVMENGSYKVSLSSRKADHTISSNIVGDGGLKVVSFSMTNESIKGNSGDLFYIDITSDPNFEGPATVEVKGILFTLTSNHQEIPFADASGVVDTHAGLKGDVNSDGEVNVGDIVTVCNVMAGKSNVDPQLADVNEDGEVNVGDIVTICNIMAGR
;
A
#
# COMPACT_ATOMS: atom_id res chain seq x y z
N MET A 1 -55.18 10.37 64.98
CA MET A 1 -54.13 9.57 65.61
C MET A 1 -53.72 8.52 64.65
N SER A 2 -52.55 8.72 64.19
CA SER A 2 -51.94 7.94 63.22
C SER A 2 -50.60 7.40 63.38
N ASN A 3 -50.20 6.34 62.96
CA ASN A 3 -48.79 5.97 62.99
C ASN A 3 -48.30 5.58 61.57
N TYR A 4 -47.27 6.22 61.21
CA TYR A 4 -46.45 5.92 60.08
C TYR A 4 -45.67 4.60 60.27
N TYR A 5 -45.70 3.73 59.29
CA TYR A 5 -44.71 2.69 59.13
C TYR A 5 -43.95 2.90 57.84
N PHE A 6 -42.71 3.40 57.98
CA PHE A 6 -41.72 3.28 56.96
C PHE A 6 -41.14 1.88 56.96
N GLN A 7 -41.41 1.09 55.95
CA GLN A 7 -40.69 -0.14 55.75
C GLN A 7 -39.48 0.11 54.90
N ASN A 8 -38.31 -0.11 55.48
CA ASN A 8 -37.02 -0.20 54.80
C ASN A 8 -37.05 -1.39 53.84
N LEU A 9 -37.06 -1.12 52.56
CA LEU A 9 -36.74 -2.12 51.57
C LEU A 9 -35.23 -2.32 51.57
N GLN A 10 -34.77 -3.33 52.30
CA GLN A 10 -33.45 -3.91 52.09
C GLN A 10 -33.37 -4.39 50.65
N THR A 11 -32.57 -3.75 49.84
CA THR A 11 -32.22 -4.23 48.51
C THR A 11 -31.40 -5.49 48.66
N SER A 12 -32.08 -6.63 48.48
CA SER A 12 -31.49 -7.96 48.50
C SER A 12 -30.26 -8.00 47.55
N SER A 13 -29.18 -8.58 48.02
CA SER A 13 -27.94 -8.78 47.25
C SER A 13 -28.14 -9.54 45.93
N TYR A 14 -29.24 -10.28 45.82
CA TYR A 14 -29.66 -10.98 44.61
C TYR A 14 -30.02 -10.04 43.45
N GLY A 15 -30.60 -8.88 43.74
CA GLY A 15 -30.96 -7.91 42.70
C GLY A 15 -29.75 -7.23 42.04
N ARG A 16 -28.64 -7.13 42.75
CA ARG A 16 -27.38 -6.59 42.19
C ARG A 16 -26.65 -7.64 41.35
N CYS A 17 -26.66 -8.89 41.77
CA CYS A 17 -26.06 -9.99 41.02
C CYS A 17 -26.80 -10.23 39.69
N LEU A 18 -28.13 -10.15 39.68
CA LEU A 18 -28.94 -10.34 38.47
C LEU A 18 -28.75 -9.20 37.45
N ARG A 19 -28.54 -7.94 37.93
CA ARG A 19 -28.27 -6.79 37.04
C ARG A 19 -26.87 -6.85 36.44
N VAL A 20 -25.89 -7.30 37.20
CA VAL A 20 -24.51 -7.44 36.70
C VAL A 20 -24.40 -8.60 35.73
N THR A 21 -25.07 -9.73 35.99
CA THR A 21 -25.11 -10.86 35.04
C THR A 21 -25.88 -10.52 33.76
N LEU A 22 -26.96 -9.74 33.84
CA LEU A 22 -27.72 -9.31 32.67
C LEU A 22 -26.91 -8.29 31.83
N LEU A 23 -26.15 -7.36 32.47
CA LEU A 23 -25.27 -6.43 31.79
C LEU A 23 -24.10 -7.15 31.11
N LEU A 24 -23.52 -8.17 31.76
CA LEU A 24 -22.46 -9.00 31.16
C LEU A 24 -22.99 -9.89 30.03
N LEU A 25 -24.24 -10.36 30.13
CA LEU A 25 -24.87 -11.15 29.08
C LEU A 25 -25.21 -10.29 27.84
N VAL A 26 -25.64 -9.03 28.05
CA VAL A 26 -25.90 -8.08 26.95
C VAL A 26 -24.59 -7.60 26.31
N MET A 27 -23.51 -7.49 27.07
CA MET A 27 -22.19 -7.20 26.50
C MET A 27 -21.62 -8.36 25.65
N GLN A 28 -22.03 -9.59 25.90
CA GLN A 28 -21.60 -10.75 25.08
C GLN A 28 -22.41 -10.90 23.78
N LEU A 29 -23.58 -10.24 23.66
CA LEU A 29 -24.42 -10.29 22.45
C LEU A 29 -23.99 -9.29 21.36
N PHE A 30 -23.00 -8.42 21.64
CA PHE A 30 -22.37 -7.54 20.66
C PHE A 30 -20.90 -7.90 20.43
N ALA A 31 -20.51 -9.16 20.60
CA ALA A 31 -19.36 -9.68 19.90
C ALA A 31 -19.76 -9.75 18.41
N VAL A 32 -19.69 -8.61 17.73
CA VAL A 32 -19.56 -8.59 16.27
C VAL A 32 -18.32 -9.42 16.00
N SER A 33 -18.52 -10.66 15.59
CA SER A 33 -17.44 -11.44 15.00
C SER A 33 -17.04 -10.68 13.74
N SER A 34 -16.05 -9.80 13.87
CA SER A 34 -15.32 -9.32 12.70
C SER A 34 -14.72 -10.57 12.08
N THR A 35 -15.39 -11.09 11.06
CA THR A 35 -14.82 -12.12 10.21
C THR A 35 -13.69 -11.43 9.45
N TRP A 36 -12.48 -11.57 9.96
CA TRP A 36 -11.27 -11.25 9.20
C TRP A 36 -11.28 -12.10 7.94
N GLY A 37 -10.64 -11.63 6.87
CA GLY A 37 -10.46 -12.42 5.64
C GLY A 37 -9.97 -13.84 5.98
N ALA A 38 -10.13 -14.76 5.04
CA ALA A 38 -9.69 -16.16 5.22
C ALA A 38 -8.27 -16.19 5.77
N ASP A 39 -7.99 -17.13 6.66
CA ASP A 39 -6.72 -17.24 7.38
C ASP A 39 -5.54 -17.23 6.37
N GLY A 40 -4.84 -16.10 6.27
CA GLY A 40 -3.74 -15.91 5.32
C GLY A 40 -3.99 -14.90 4.18
N ASP A 41 -5.23 -14.41 3.97
CA ASP A 41 -5.51 -13.36 2.99
C ASP A 41 -5.00 -12.01 3.52
N LYS A 42 -4.21 -11.30 2.70
CA LYS A 42 -3.58 -10.05 3.12
C LYS A 42 -3.11 -9.18 1.95
N ILE A 43 -3.05 -7.89 2.21
CA ILE A 43 -2.29 -6.94 1.40
C ILE A 43 -0.83 -6.98 1.84
N ILE A 44 0.06 -6.90 0.86
CA ILE A 44 1.51 -6.85 1.03
C ILE A 44 2.02 -5.65 0.24
N ILE A 45 2.83 -4.83 0.87
CA ILE A 45 3.53 -3.72 0.23
C ILE A 45 5.02 -4.03 0.31
N PRO A 46 5.64 -4.45 -0.81
CA PRO A 46 7.08 -4.69 -0.86
C PRO A 46 7.85 -3.41 -0.51
N THR A 47 9.03 -3.55 0.05
CA THR A 47 9.93 -2.42 0.22
C THR A 47 10.26 -1.83 -1.15
N LEU A 48 9.99 -0.54 -1.32
CA LEU A 48 10.38 0.21 -2.51
C LEU A 48 11.65 0.98 -2.23
N LYS A 49 12.66 0.79 -3.06
CA LYS A 49 13.83 1.64 -3.10
C LYS A 49 13.61 2.75 -4.10
N ILE A 50 13.69 4.00 -3.69
CA ILE A 50 13.44 5.16 -4.54
C ILE A 50 14.67 6.08 -4.57
N VAL A 51 14.99 6.58 -5.74
CA VAL A 51 16.00 7.65 -5.88
C VAL A 51 15.32 8.99 -5.52
N PRO A 52 15.86 9.79 -4.60
CA PRO A 52 15.30 11.09 -4.25
C PRO A 52 15.06 11.97 -5.48
N GLY A 53 13.91 12.63 -5.53
CA GLY A 53 13.50 13.48 -6.64
C GLY A 53 12.93 12.74 -7.85
N THR A 54 12.79 11.42 -7.80
CA THR A 54 12.25 10.63 -8.93
C THR A 54 10.83 10.13 -8.67
N THR A 55 10.18 9.71 -9.76
CA THR A 55 8.86 9.06 -9.72
C THR A 55 9.02 7.57 -9.96
N GLN A 56 8.38 6.75 -9.13
CA GLN A 56 8.37 5.30 -9.27
C GLN A 56 6.99 4.73 -8.94
N GLN A 57 6.76 3.48 -9.32
CA GLN A 57 5.53 2.76 -9.02
C GLN A 57 5.66 1.98 -7.72
N LEU A 58 4.79 2.28 -6.76
CA LEU A 58 4.59 1.47 -5.56
C LEU A 58 3.63 0.34 -5.91
N ALA A 59 4.12 -0.90 -5.89
CA ALA A 59 3.32 -2.08 -6.11
C ALA A 59 2.53 -2.45 -4.83
N ILE A 60 1.24 -2.71 -4.98
CA ILE A 60 0.38 -3.22 -3.91
C ILE A 60 -0.01 -4.64 -4.29
N GLN A 61 0.38 -5.60 -3.46
CA GLN A 61 0.16 -7.01 -3.70
C GLN A 61 -0.99 -7.56 -2.87
N LEU A 62 -1.71 -8.50 -3.42
CA LEU A 62 -2.73 -9.29 -2.71
C LEU A 62 -2.31 -10.76 -2.71
N LYS A 63 -2.27 -11.36 -1.51
CA LYS A 63 -2.32 -12.80 -1.34
C LYS A 63 -3.72 -13.17 -0.86
N ASN A 64 -4.41 -14.08 -1.57
CA ASN A 64 -5.78 -14.47 -1.28
C ASN A 64 -6.03 -15.95 -1.54
N THR A 65 -6.93 -16.52 -0.77
CA THR A 65 -7.53 -17.85 -0.95
C THR A 65 -8.98 -17.72 -1.39
N ASP A 66 -9.65 -16.65 -0.94
CA ASP A 66 -11.01 -16.33 -1.35
C ASP A 66 -11.04 -15.54 -2.67
N SER A 67 -12.20 -15.50 -3.30
CA SER A 67 -12.45 -14.79 -4.56
C SER A 67 -13.12 -13.45 -4.28
N TYR A 68 -12.51 -12.36 -4.73
CA TYR A 68 -12.97 -10.99 -4.50
C TYR A 68 -13.31 -10.28 -5.79
N THR A 69 -14.42 -9.53 -5.79
CA THR A 69 -14.90 -8.75 -6.93
C THR A 69 -14.70 -7.24 -6.78
N ALA A 70 -14.41 -6.78 -5.57
CA ALA A 70 -14.15 -5.39 -5.29
C ALA A 70 -13.19 -5.24 -4.11
N PHE A 71 -12.53 -4.10 -4.03
CA PHE A 71 -11.74 -3.71 -2.85
C PHE A 71 -11.72 -2.19 -2.68
N GLN A 72 -11.43 -1.77 -1.46
CA GLN A 72 -11.01 -0.40 -1.13
C GLN A 72 -9.90 -0.43 -0.08
N ALA A 73 -9.06 0.61 -0.10
CA ALA A 73 -8.02 0.84 0.89
C ALA A 73 -7.65 2.34 0.93
N GLU A 74 -7.12 2.80 2.05
CA GLU A 74 -6.68 4.18 2.28
C GLU A 74 -5.18 4.20 2.59
N PHE A 75 -4.42 4.95 1.80
CA PHE A 75 -2.96 5.02 1.84
C PHE A 75 -2.52 6.34 2.44
N TYR A 76 -1.70 6.28 3.48
CA TYR A 76 -1.10 7.41 4.16
C TYR A 76 0.39 7.42 3.88
N PHE A 77 0.81 8.42 3.11
CA PHE A 77 2.20 8.56 2.70
C PHE A 77 2.98 9.37 3.74
N PRO A 78 4.25 9.01 4.01
CA PRO A 78 5.11 9.78 4.88
C PRO A 78 5.49 11.12 4.23
N GLU A 79 6.02 12.03 5.05
CA GLU A 79 6.58 13.29 4.54
C GLU A 79 7.67 13.03 3.49
N GLY A 80 7.67 13.82 2.44
CA GLY A 80 8.60 13.66 1.32
C GLY A 80 8.19 12.61 0.26
N ILE A 81 7.08 11.88 0.47
CA ILE A 81 6.51 10.97 -0.54
C ILE A 81 5.10 11.44 -0.92
N THR A 82 4.87 11.66 -2.20
CA THR A 82 3.60 12.19 -2.71
C THR A 82 3.05 11.33 -3.84
N PRO A 83 1.76 10.95 -3.83
CA PRO A 83 1.15 10.28 -4.98
C PRO A 83 1.05 11.24 -6.17
N VAL A 84 1.41 10.75 -7.35
CA VAL A 84 1.42 11.53 -8.57
C VAL A 84 0.01 11.85 -9.03
N MET A 85 -0.23 13.11 -9.39
CA MET A 85 -1.47 13.55 -10.01
C MET A 85 -1.25 13.91 -11.47
N GLU A 86 -2.08 13.41 -12.36
CA GLU A 86 -2.09 13.71 -13.78
C GLU A 86 -3.51 14.01 -14.25
N ASN A 87 -3.71 15.12 -14.95
CA ASN A 87 -5.04 15.55 -15.46
C ASN A 87 -6.15 15.62 -14.38
N GLY A 88 -5.78 15.96 -13.14
CA GLY A 88 -6.73 16.08 -12.03
C GLY A 88 -7.12 14.75 -11.36
N SER A 89 -6.46 13.65 -11.70
CA SER A 89 -6.65 12.32 -11.09
C SER A 89 -5.31 11.76 -10.59
N TYR A 90 -5.35 11.03 -9.49
CA TYR A 90 -4.16 10.32 -9.01
C TYR A 90 -3.84 9.13 -9.92
N LYS A 91 -2.56 8.95 -10.18
CA LYS A 91 -2.05 7.91 -11.07
C LYS A 91 -2.05 6.56 -10.36
N VAL A 92 -3.16 5.83 -10.52
CA VAL A 92 -3.33 4.45 -10.05
C VAL A 92 -3.68 3.56 -11.22
N SER A 93 -3.13 2.36 -11.26
CA SER A 93 -3.35 1.42 -12.36
C SER A 93 -3.48 -0.01 -11.88
N LEU A 94 -4.42 -0.77 -12.45
CA LEU A 94 -4.62 -2.18 -12.13
C LEU A 94 -3.55 -3.05 -12.78
N SER A 95 -3.15 -4.10 -12.08
CA SER A 95 -2.26 -5.14 -12.63
C SER A 95 -2.97 -6.05 -13.65
N SER A 96 -2.23 -7.02 -14.17
CA SER A 96 -2.77 -8.07 -15.06
C SER A 96 -3.78 -8.99 -14.36
N ARG A 97 -3.89 -8.93 -13.03
CA ARG A 97 -4.89 -9.70 -12.26
C ARG A 97 -6.32 -9.17 -12.38
N LYS A 98 -6.52 -7.99 -12.96
CA LYS A 98 -7.86 -7.49 -13.27
C LYS A 98 -8.59 -8.41 -14.24
N ALA A 99 -9.91 -8.51 -14.12
CA ALA A 99 -10.81 -8.99 -15.15
C ALA A 99 -11.36 -7.77 -15.91
N ASP A 100 -12.61 -7.38 -15.64
CA ASP A 100 -13.23 -6.15 -16.13
C ASP A 100 -13.22 -5.02 -15.09
N HIS A 101 -12.38 -5.14 -14.05
CA HIS A 101 -12.31 -4.18 -12.94
C HIS A 101 -11.93 -2.78 -13.44
N THR A 102 -12.56 -1.80 -12.83
CA THR A 102 -12.18 -0.39 -12.90
C THR A 102 -11.50 0.02 -11.60
N ILE A 103 -10.68 1.07 -11.63
CA ILE A 103 -10.03 1.63 -10.44
C ILE A 103 -10.20 3.14 -10.44
N SER A 104 -10.41 3.70 -9.26
CA SER A 104 -10.46 5.14 -9.03
C SER A 104 -9.84 5.48 -7.67
N SER A 105 -9.42 6.73 -7.52
CA SER A 105 -8.81 7.19 -6.28
C SER A 105 -9.15 8.65 -6.01
N ASN A 106 -9.17 9.01 -4.72
CA ASN A 106 -9.36 10.39 -4.26
C ASN A 106 -8.77 10.56 -2.86
N ILE A 107 -8.44 11.80 -2.49
CA ILE A 107 -8.02 12.11 -1.11
C ILE A 107 -9.26 12.15 -0.21
N VAL A 108 -9.14 11.53 0.96
CA VAL A 108 -10.12 11.61 2.04
C VAL A 108 -9.76 12.72 3.03
N GLY A 109 -10.70 13.07 3.91
CA GLY A 109 -10.63 14.28 4.72
C GLY A 109 -9.44 14.38 5.68
N ASP A 110 -8.77 13.29 6.00
CA ASP A 110 -7.57 13.22 6.84
C ASP A 110 -6.25 13.12 6.03
N GLY A 111 -6.32 13.31 4.71
CA GLY A 111 -5.17 13.34 3.81
C GLY A 111 -4.79 11.98 3.22
N GLY A 112 -5.51 10.91 3.56
CA GLY A 112 -5.28 9.59 2.98
C GLY A 112 -5.71 9.51 1.51
N LEU A 113 -4.96 8.79 0.67
CA LEU A 113 -5.37 8.43 -0.69
C LEU A 113 -6.26 7.20 -0.64
N LYS A 114 -7.56 7.37 -0.79
CA LYS A 114 -8.51 6.26 -0.92
C LYS A 114 -8.50 5.73 -2.34
N VAL A 115 -8.27 4.44 -2.47
CA VAL A 115 -8.33 3.69 -3.73
C VAL A 115 -9.51 2.73 -3.67
N VAL A 116 -10.31 2.69 -4.73
CA VAL A 116 -11.48 1.80 -4.87
C VAL A 116 -11.42 1.12 -6.21
N SER A 117 -11.68 -0.18 -6.22
CA SER A 117 -11.79 -0.96 -7.46
C SER A 117 -12.96 -1.93 -7.37
N PHE A 118 -13.67 -2.12 -8.47
CA PHE A 118 -14.78 -3.06 -8.57
C PHE A 118 -14.97 -3.57 -9.99
N SER A 119 -15.57 -4.76 -10.11
CA SER A 119 -16.04 -5.34 -11.36
C SER A 119 -17.50 -5.01 -11.58
N MET A 120 -17.85 -4.57 -12.80
CA MET A 120 -19.24 -4.28 -13.17
C MET A 120 -20.04 -5.56 -13.45
N THR A 121 -19.38 -6.66 -13.73
CA THR A 121 -20.01 -7.95 -14.08
C THR A 121 -19.83 -9.01 -12.99
N ASN A 122 -19.37 -8.60 -11.80
CA ASN A 122 -19.09 -9.48 -10.66
C ASN A 122 -17.99 -10.53 -10.95
N GLU A 123 -17.03 -10.18 -11.80
CA GLU A 123 -15.85 -11.02 -12.03
C GLU A 123 -14.88 -10.99 -10.85
N SER A 124 -14.21 -12.09 -10.61
CA SER A 124 -13.20 -12.17 -9.56
C SER A 124 -11.84 -11.62 -10.02
N ILE A 125 -11.09 -11.05 -9.08
CA ILE A 125 -9.66 -10.77 -9.23
C ILE A 125 -8.96 -12.09 -9.57
N LYS A 126 -8.15 -12.12 -10.63
CA LYS A 126 -7.49 -13.33 -11.13
C LYS A 126 -6.32 -13.75 -10.26
N GLY A 127 -6.13 -15.07 -10.15
CA GLY A 127 -5.04 -15.67 -9.38
C GLY A 127 -5.21 -15.48 -7.87
N ASN A 128 -4.23 -15.91 -7.12
CA ASN A 128 -4.27 -15.96 -5.65
C ASN A 128 -3.06 -15.29 -4.97
N SER A 129 -2.14 -14.71 -5.73
CA SER A 129 -1.02 -13.92 -5.22
C SER A 129 -0.40 -13.04 -6.32
N GLY A 130 0.31 -11.99 -5.90
CA GLY A 130 1.03 -11.05 -6.76
C GLY A 130 0.40 -9.66 -6.81
N ASP A 131 0.93 -8.83 -7.69
CA ASP A 131 0.54 -7.42 -7.79
C ASP A 131 -0.94 -7.29 -8.10
N LEU A 132 -1.63 -6.46 -7.34
CA LEU A 132 -3.04 -6.12 -7.48
C LEU A 132 -3.21 -4.83 -8.26
N PHE A 133 -2.51 -3.79 -7.86
CA PHE A 133 -2.47 -2.49 -8.53
C PHE A 133 -1.19 -1.73 -8.16
N TYR A 134 -1.01 -0.60 -8.81
CA TYR A 134 0.16 0.27 -8.64
C TYR A 134 -0.30 1.70 -8.35
N ILE A 135 0.48 2.40 -7.53
CA ILE A 135 0.35 3.84 -7.26
C ILE A 135 1.65 4.49 -7.72
N ASP A 136 1.59 5.43 -8.65
CA ASP A 136 2.75 6.25 -8.99
C ASP A 136 3.00 7.24 -7.86
N ILE A 137 4.20 7.23 -7.30
CA ILE A 137 4.63 8.15 -6.24
C ILE A 137 5.90 8.89 -6.65
N THR A 138 6.04 10.11 -6.18
CA THR A 138 7.25 10.92 -6.33
C THR A 138 7.85 11.17 -4.97
N SER A 139 9.16 11.07 -4.85
CA SER A 139 9.90 11.50 -3.67
C SER A 139 10.38 12.93 -3.79
N ASP A 140 10.49 13.62 -2.64
CA ASP A 140 11.18 14.90 -2.55
C ASP A 140 12.68 14.70 -2.89
N PRO A 141 13.35 15.67 -3.56
CA PRO A 141 14.78 15.59 -3.82
C PRO A 141 15.66 15.44 -2.57
N ASN A 142 15.16 15.86 -1.42
CA ASN A 142 15.84 15.72 -0.12
C ASN A 142 15.26 14.60 0.74
N PHE A 143 14.47 13.69 0.16
CA PHE A 143 13.89 12.58 0.91
C PHE A 143 15.00 11.67 1.43
N GLU A 144 15.00 11.45 2.75
CA GLU A 144 15.89 10.53 3.45
C GLU A 144 15.03 9.39 4.05
N GLY A 145 15.16 8.18 3.48
CA GLY A 145 14.49 7.00 4.01
C GLY A 145 15.29 6.33 5.15
N PRO A 146 14.77 5.25 5.73
CA PRO A 146 13.48 4.64 5.41
C PRO A 146 12.28 5.37 6.01
N ALA A 147 11.15 5.36 5.30
CA ALA A 147 9.88 5.87 5.78
C ALA A 147 8.73 4.89 5.49
N THR A 148 7.68 4.94 6.32
CA THR A 148 6.60 3.96 6.25
C THR A 148 5.37 4.53 5.55
N VAL A 149 4.85 3.82 4.56
CA VAL A 149 3.51 3.99 4.01
C VAL A 149 2.56 3.13 4.82
N GLU A 150 1.55 3.73 5.41
CA GLU A 150 0.49 3.02 6.15
C GLU A 150 -0.72 2.79 5.25
N VAL A 151 -1.38 1.64 5.40
CA VAL A 151 -2.62 1.31 4.68
C VAL A 151 -3.67 0.87 5.67
N LYS A 152 -4.79 1.58 5.66
CA LYS A 152 -5.90 1.41 6.60
C LYS A 152 -7.23 1.23 5.86
N GLY A 153 -8.26 0.85 6.61
CA GLY A 153 -9.62 0.74 6.07
C GLY A 153 -9.73 -0.23 4.89
N ILE A 154 -8.93 -1.30 4.91
CA ILE A 154 -8.88 -2.29 3.84
C ILE A 154 -10.13 -3.15 3.90
N LEU A 155 -10.95 -3.09 2.85
CA LEU A 155 -12.14 -3.91 2.69
C LEU A 155 -12.11 -4.62 1.35
N PHE A 156 -12.43 -5.91 1.34
CA PHE A 156 -12.63 -6.69 0.15
C PHE A 156 -14.05 -7.23 0.10
N THR A 157 -14.64 -7.33 -1.09
CA THR A 157 -15.99 -7.86 -1.30
C THR A 157 -15.91 -9.24 -1.94
N LEU A 158 -16.47 -10.24 -1.28
CA LEU A 158 -16.53 -11.61 -1.81
C LEU A 158 -17.40 -11.68 -3.08
N THR A 159 -16.90 -12.37 -4.09
CA THR A 159 -17.65 -12.60 -5.35
C THR A 159 -18.90 -13.44 -5.12
N SER A 160 -18.87 -14.38 -4.16
CA SER A 160 -19.91 -15.38 -3.94
C SER A 160 -21.22 -14.83 -3.36
N ASN A 161 -21.13 -13.83 -2.46
CA ASN A 161 -22.29 -13.34 -1.70
C ASN A 161 -22.25 -11.83 -1.45
N HIS A 162 -21.27 -11.11 -2.02
CA HIS A 162 -21.04 -9.67 -1.86
C HIS A 162 -20.85 -9.22 -0.40
N GLN A 163 -20.44 -10.13 0.48
CA GLN A 163 -20.08 -9.78 1.85
C GLN A 163 -18.77 -9.00 1.86
N GLU A 164 -18.74 -7.90 2.61
CA GLU A 164 -17.52 -7.15 2.85
C GLU A 164 -16.70 -7.82 3.96
N ILE A 165 -15.43 -8.04 3.65
CA ILE A 165 -14.45 -8.67 4.54
C ILE A 165 -13.38 -7.62 4.87
N PRO A 166 -13.27 -7.17 6.13
CA PRO A 166 -12.19 -6.31 6.53
C PRO A 166 -10.86 -7.08 6.60
N PHE A 167 -9.81 -6.48 6.05
CA PHE A 167 -8.44 -6.98 6.21
C PHE A 167 -7.74 -6.20 7.33
N ALA A 168 -6.69 -6.78 7.90
CA ALA A 168 -5.82 -6.07 8.82
C ALA A 168 -5.11 -4.91 8.10
N ASP A 169 -4.83 -3.84 8.84
CA ASP A 169 -3.99 -2.76 8.36
C ASP A 169 -2.64 -3.30 7.88
N ALA A 170 -2.10 -2.68 6.87
CA ALA A 170 -0.83 -3.07 6.28
C ALA A 170 0.14 -1.88 6.27
N SER A 171 1.41 -2.17 6.10
CA SER A 171 2.43 -1.14 5.91
C SER A 171 3.52 -1.61 4.97
N GLY A 172 4.16 -0.66 4.30
CA GLY A 172 5.31 -0.87 3.47
C GLY A 172 6.39 0.18 3.74
N VAL A 173 7.60 -0.10 3.32
CA VAL A 173 8.72 0.81 3.50
C VAL A 173 9.11 1.40 2.16
N VAL A 174 9.19 2.73 2.09
CA VAL A 174 9.90 3.45 1.05
C VAL A 174 11.24 3.87 1.63
N ASP A 175 12.30 3.41 1.03
CA ASP A 175 13.65 3.70 1.48
C ASP A 175 14.43 4.35 0.35
N THR A 176 15.40 5.19 0.70
CA THR A 176 16.26 5.74 -0.30
C THR A 176 17.19 4.66 -0.85
N HIS A 177 17.27 4.58 -2.16
CA HIS A 177 18.50 4.13 -2.75
C HIS A 177 19.50 5.27 -2.48
N ALA A 178 20.42 5.06 -1.56
CA ALA A 178 21.66 5.84 -1.62
C ALA A 178 22.26 5.47 -2.98
N GLY A 179 22.04 6.32 -3.98
CA GLY A 179 22.36 5.98 -5.35
C GLY A 179 23.81 5.51 -5.41
N LEU A 180 24.01 4.22 -5.53
CA LEU A 180 25.33 3.71 -5.87
C LEU A 180 25.64 4.32 -7.21
N LYS A 181 26.64 5.21 -7.24
CA LYS A 181 27.08 5.82 -8.50
C LYS A 181 27.33 4.68 -9.49
N GLY A 182 26.56 4.67 -10.58
CA GLY A 182 26.61 3.60 -11.57
C GLY A 182 25.50 2.54 -11.50
N ASP A 183 24.64 2.56 -10.48
CA ASP A 183 23.43 1.73 -10.40
C ASP A 183 22.29 2.45 -11.16
N VAL A 184 22.32 2.32 -12.47
CA VAL A 184 21.42 3.03 -13.39
C VAL A 184 20.04 2.39 -13.44
N ASN A 185 19.97 1.09 -13.21
CA ASN A 185 18.71 0.33 -13.20
C ASN A 185 18.04 0.32 -11.81
N SER A 186 18.71 0.88 -10.80
CA SER A 186 18.24 0.98 -9.41
C SER A 186 17.93 -0.38 -8.77
N ASP A 187 18.72 -1.43 -9.09
CA ASP A 187 18.56 -2.77 -8.48
C ASP A 187 19.40 -2.96 -7.21
N GLY A 188 20.25 -1.99 -6.86
CA GLY A 188 21.09 -1.99 -5.68
C GLY A 188 22.50 -2.54 -5.89
N GLU A 189 22.85 -2.90 -7.13
CA GLU A 189 24.16 -3.41 -7.50
C GLU A 189 24.68 -2.66 -8.73
N VAL A 190 25.97 -2.35 -8.75
CA VAL A 190 26.60 -1.83 -9.96
C VAL A 190 27.19 -2.98 -10.76
N ASN A 191 26.54 -3.35 -11.84
CA ASN A 191 26.89 -4.54 -12.63
C ASN A 191 26.64 -4.34 -14.13
N VAL A 192 26.71 -5.42 -14.92
CA VAL A 192 26.50 -5.38 -16.38
C VAL A 192 25.06 -4.95 -16.74
N GLY A 193 24.08 -5.14 -15.84
CA GLY A 193 22.69 -4.70 -16.02
C GLY A 193 22.60 -3.20 -16.23
N ASP A 194 23.44 -2.42 -15.53
CA ASP A 194 23.48 -0.96 -15.65
C ASP A 194 24.05 -0.53 -17.00
N ILE A 195 25.09 -1.21 -17.47
CA ILE A 195 25.63 -0.97 -18.80
C ILE A 195 24.57 -1.18 -19.88
N VAL A 196 23.78 -2.26 -19.76
CA VAL A 196 22.66 -2.54 -20.67
C VAL A 196 21.60 -1.45 -20.57
N THR A 197 21.35 -0.94 -19.37
CA THR A 197 20.38 0.14 -19.14
C THR A 197 20.85 1.45 -19.78
N VAL A 198 22.11 1.85 -19.62
CA VAL A 198 22.69 3.02 -20.31
C VAL A 198 22.57 2.86 -21.84
N CYS A 199 22.90 1.68 -22.38
CA CYS A 199 22.76 1.42 -23.82
C CYS A 199 21.29 1.56 -24.29
N ASN A 200 20.33 1.14 -23.50
CA ASN A 200 18.90 1.30 -23.80
C ASN A 200 18.46 2.77 -23.74
N VAL A 201 18.95 3.55 -22.77
CA VAL A 201 18.72 5.00 -22.70
C VAL A 201 19.27 5.69 -23.93
N MET A 202 20.52 5.42 -24.30
CA MET A 202 21.16 5.95 -25.53
C MET A 202 20.38 5.60 -26.81
N ALA A 203 19.77 4.41 -26.84
CA ALA A 203 18.95 3.95 -27.96
C ALA A 203 17.51 4.49 -27.94
N GLY A 204 17.11 5.28 -26.95
CA GLY A 204 15.74 5.74 -26.75
C GLY A 204 14.74 4.61 -26.46
N LYS A 205 15.19 3.50 -25.89
CA LYS A 205 14.40 2.29 -25.59
C LYS A 205 14.15 2.07 -24.11
N SER A 206 14.57 3.00 -23.26
CA SER A 206 14.39 2.92 -21.81
C SER A 206 13.57 4.11 -21.31
N ASN A 207 12.78 3.87 -20.26
CA ASN A 207 12.07 4.93 -19.53
C ASN A 207 12.86 5.39 -18.29
N VAL A 208 14.10 4.95 -18.13
CA VAL A 208 14.97 5.40 -17.04
C VAL A 208 15.32 6.88 -17.27
N ASP A 209 15.29 7.65 -16.17
CA ASP A 209 15.68 9.05 -16.21
C ASP A 209 17.10 9.20 -16.77
N PRO A 210 17.32 9.99 -17.83
CA PRO A 210 18.66 10.23 -18.38
C PRO A 210 19.68 10.73 -17.34
N GLN A 211 19.24 11.44 -16.29
CA GLN A 211 20.12 11.89 -15.22
C GLN A 211 20.74 10.73 -14.42
N LEU A 212 20.05 9.60 -14.30
CA LEU A 212 20.60 8.40 -13.66
C LEU A 212 21.63 7.68 -14.56
N ALA A 213 21.49 7.85 -15.86
CA ALA A 213 22.37 7.24 -16.85
C ALA A 213 23.63 8.10 -17.16
N ASP A 214 23.62 9.39 -16.79
CA ASP A 214 24.78 10.29 -16.83
C ASP A 214 25.65 10.04 -15.58
N VAL A 215 26.38 8.93 -15.60
CA VAL A 215 27.16 8.46 -14.44
C VAL A 215 28.41 9.28 -14.20
N ASN A 216 28.96 9.87 -15.25
CA ASN A 216 30.14 10.74 -15.18
C ASN A 216 29.80 12.21 -14.90
N GLU A 217 28.48 12.58 -14.93
CA GLU A 217 27.98 13.93 -14.66
C GLU A 217 28.47 14.99 -15.64
N ASP A 218 28.69 14.60 -16.92
CA ASP A 218 29.12 15.54 -17.98
C ASP A 218 27.94 16.19 -18.74
N GLY A 219 26.71 15.80 -18.42
CA GLY A 219 25.47 16.31 -19.02
C GLY A 219 25.01 15.55 -20.26
N GLU A 220 25.72 14.50 -20.67
CA GLU A 220 25.38 13.68 -21.84
C GLU A 220 25.39 12.20 -21.49
N VAL A 221 24.35 11.46 -21.88
CA VAL A 221 24.35 9.99 -21.75
C VAL A 221 25.03 9.36 -22.97
N ASN A 222 26.25 8.85 -22.77
CA ASN A 222 27.10 8.34 -23.87
C ASN A 222 28.03 7.18 -23.41
N VAL A 223 29.00 6.81 -24.21
CA VAL A 223 29.94 5.72 -23.89
C VAL A 223 30.81 6.04 -22.68
N GLY A 224 30.99 7.34 -22.34
CA GLY A 224 31.74 7.77 -21.16
C GLY A 224 31.14 7.23 -19.87
N ASP A 225 29.80 7.13 -19.79
CA ASP A 225 29.11 6.59 -18.65
C ASP A 225 29.34 5.08 -18.50
N ILE A 226 29.33 4.36 -19.61
CA ILE A 226 29.64 2.92 -19.61
C ILE A 226 31.07 2.69 -19.09
N VAL A 227 32.03 3.52 -19.52
CA VAL A 227 33.42 3.45 -19.02
C VAL A 227 33.46 3.74 -17.52
N THR A 228 32.69 4.71 -17.06
CA THR A 228 32.61 5.05 -15.63
C THR A 228 32.04 3.89 -14.83
N ILE A 229 30.96 3.26 -15.28
CA ILE A 229 30.42 2.04 -14.65
C ILE A 229 31.46 0.93 -14.59
N CYS A 230 32.15 0.66 -15.69
CA CYS A 230 33.23 -0.33 -15.74
C CYS A 230 34.35 -0.05 -14.73
N ASN A 231 34.74 1.23 -14.55
CA ASN A 231 35.73 1.62 -13.56
C ASN A 231 35.24 1.38 -12.14
N ILE A 232 33.98 1.73 -11.84
CA ILE A 232 33.34 1.46 -10.52
C ILE A 232 33.34 -0.04 -10.24
N MET A 233 32.89 -0.88 -11.19
CA MET A 233 32.93 -2.33 -11.09
C MET A 233 34.32 -2.89 -10.84
N ALA A 234 35.36 -2.24 -11.42
CA ALA A 234 36.76 -2.62 -11.23
C ALA A 234 37.40 -2.05 -9.94
N GLY A 235 36.63 -1.31 -9.12
CA GLY A 235 37.12 -0.68 -7.90
C GLY A 235 38.14 0.45 -8.14
N ARG A 236 37.95 1.20 -9.20
CA ARG A 236 38.87 2.29 -9.65
C ARG A 236 38.16 3.63 -9.58
#